data_34eb7cc85f3faf4117760016470d4fa6
#
_entry.id   34eb7cc85f3faf4117760016470d4fa6
#
_cell.length_a   1.000
_cell.length_b   1.000
_cell.length_c   1.000
_cell.angle_alpha   90.00
_cell.angle_beta   90.00
_cell.angle_gamma   90.00
#
_symmetry.space_group_name_H-M   'P 1'
#
loop_
_entity.id
_entity.type
_entity.pdbx_description
1 polymer ?
#
loop_
_entity_poly.entity_id
_entity_poly.type
_entity_poly.pdbx_seq_one_letter_code
_entity_poly.pdbx_strand_id
1 'polypeptide(L)'
;MTGEAMHVLGLSGGRDSAALAVWMRDHRPDIDVRYFFTDTGKELPEVYDYLGRLEGFLGKTIEMLNPGRDFDFWLAEYGHFLPSPRTRWCTRQLKIQPFQKWLKPHLDAGVEVHSYVAIRADEPSRSGMIATHPNMHVHFPLREAGLDKASVIGLLENSGLGLPDYYRWRSRSGCTFCFYQQKIEWVRLMREHPDAFEEAKRYEKSAIEHGSPFTWTQNESLEELARPERVAEIERNHEERKAQALARRMPNPLRARITDRTVEQMLADED
;
A
#
# COMPACT_ATOMS: atom_id res chain seq x y z
N MET A 1 -15.60 5.70 -35.61
CA MET A 1 -14.53 4.67 -35.35
C MET A 1 -14.38 4.62 -33.84
N THR A 2 -14.91 3.59 -33.20
CA THR A 2 -14.69 3.34 -31.77
C THR A 2 -13.23 2.96 -31.63
N GLY A 3 -12.41 3.90 -31.16
CA GLY A 3 -11.00 3.64 -30.83
C GLY A 3 -10.93 2.52 -29.79
N GLU A 4 -9.91 1.68 -29.89
CA GLU A 4 -9.63 0.62 -28.93
C GLU A 4 -9.49 1.23 -27.52
N ALA A 5 -10.25 0.70 -26.56
CA ALA A 5 -10.22 1.19 -25.19
C ALA A 5 -8.85 0.90 -24.55
N MET A 6 -8.34 1.84 -23.76
CA MET A 6 -7.08 1.68 -23.03
C MET A 6 -7.34 1.14 -21.62
N HIS A 7 -6.76 0.01 -21.30
CA HIS A 7 -6.87 -0.62 -19.99
C HIS A 7 -5.59 -0.42 -19.18
N VAL A 8 -5.69 0.16 -17.97
CA VAL A 8 -4.51 0.52 -17.16
C VAL A 8 -4.62 -0.01 -15.73
N LEU A 9 -3.49 -0.46 -15.19
CA LEU A 9 -3.38 -0.91 -13.80
C LEU A 9 -2.11 -0.35 -13.18
N GLY A 10 -2.29 0.47 -12.13
CA GLY A 10 -1.18 1.02 -11.37
C GLY A 10 -0.64 0.02 -10.36
N LEU A 11 0.63 -0.29 -10.50
CA LEU A 11 1.39 -1.11 -9.57
C LEU A 11 2.03 -0.22 -8.50
N SER A 12 1.95 -0.62 -7.24
CA SER A 12 2.56 0.13 -6.13
C SER A 12 3.76 -0.60 -5.52
N GLY A 13 4.20 -1.69 -6.16
CA GLY A 13 5.16 -2.61 -5.57
C GLY A 13 4.62 -3.36 -4.35
N GLY A 14 3.32 -3.24 -4.04
CA GLY A 14 2.65 -3.90 -2.93
C GLY A 14 1.83 -5.11 -3.35
N ARG A 15 1.49 -5.97 -2.38
CA ARG A 15 0.77 -7.23 -2.61
C ARG A 15 -0.58 -7.04 -3.32
N ASP A 16 -1.38 -6.03 -2.91
CA ASP A 16 -2.74 -5.91 -3.42
C ASP A 16 -2.76 -5.58 -4.93
N SER A 17 -1.90 -4.66 -5.39
CA SER A 17 -1.78 -4.33 -6.81
C SER A 17 -1.12 -5.46 -7.62
N ALA A 18 -0.15 -6.16 -7.04
CA ALA A 18 0.45 -7.33 -7.67
C ALA A 18 -0.56 -8.47 -7.82
N ALA A 19 -1.33 -8.76 -6.77
CA ALA A 19 -2.39 -9.77 -6.82
C ALA A 19 -3.46 -9.42 -7.86
N LEU A 20 -3.84 -8.13 -7.97
CA LEU A 20 -4.76 -7.71 -9.02
C LEU A 20 -4.19 -7.95 -10.42
N ALA A 21 -2.90 -7.67 -10.64
CA ALA A 21 -2.27 -7.93 -11.94
C ALA A 21 -2.25 -9.43 -12.28
N VAL A 22 -1.92 -10.30 -11.30
CA VAL A 22 -1.98 -11.76 -11.45
C VAL A 22 -3.42 -12.20 -11.74
N TRP A 23 -4.39 -11.70 -10.98
CA TRP A 23 -5.80 -12.03 -11.16
C TRP A 23 -6.31 -11.61 -12.54
N MET A 24 -5.98 -10.42 -13.02
CA MET A 24 -6.36 -9.93 -14.34
C MET A 24 -5.77 -10.80 -15.46
N ARG A 25 -4.49 -11.17 -15.35
CA ARG A 25 -3.85 -12.09 -16.31
C ARG A 25 -4.59 -13.42 -16.41
N ASP A 26 -5.00 -13.98 -15.27
CA ASP A 26 -5.54 -15.33 -15.20
C ASP A 26 -7.06 -15.39 -15.51
N HIS A 27 -7.81 -14.35 -15.17
CA HIS A 27 -9.28 -14.32 -15.30
C HIS A 27 -9.78 -13.42 -16.42
N ARG A 28 -8.96 -12.50 -16.89
CA ARG A 28 -9.30 -11.57 -17.99
C ARG A 28 -8.17 -11.49 -19.02
N PRO A 29 -7.75 -12.64 -19.58
CA PRO A 29 -6.71 -12.67 -20.63
C PRO A 29 -7.14 -11.97 -21.92
N ASP A 30 -8.45 -11.74 -22.08
CA ASP A 30 -9.05 -10.99 -23.18
C ASP A 30 -8.73 -9.48 -23.13
N ILE A 31 -8.28 -8.96 -21.99
CA ILE A 31 -7.98 -7.54 -21.77
C ILE A 31 -6.47 -7.30 -21.88
N ASP A 32 -6.06 -6.46 -22.81
CA ASP A 32 -4.68 -6.01 -22.92
C ASP A 32 -4.40 -4.90 -21.90
N VAL A 33 -3.98 -5.28 -20.67
CA VAL A 33 -3.69 -4.35 -19.59
C VAL A 33 -2.29 -3.77 -19.74
N ARG A 34 -2.20 -2.42 -19.72
CA ARG A 34 -0.95 -1.66 -19.59
C ARG A 34 -0.65 -1.41 -18.11
N TYR A 35 0.52 -1.83 -17.68
CA TYR A 35 0.97 -1.68 -16.30
C TYR A 35 1.83 -0.43 -16.16
N PHE A 36 1.64 0.31 -15.07
CA PHE A 36 2.47 1.47 -14.76
C PHE A 36 2.81 1.54 -13.27
N PHE A 37 3.92 2.17 -12.97
CA PHE A 37 4.36 2.50 -11.62
C PHE A 37 4.69 3.99 -11.53
N THR A 38 4.17 4.68 -10.52
CA THR A 38 4.52 6.08 -10.26
C THR A 38 5.72 6.13 -9.33
N ASP A 39 6.89 6.27 -9.92
CA ASP A 39 8.16 6.28 -9.21
C ASP A 39 8.39 7.62 -8.50
N THR A 40 8.50 7.56 -7.17
CA THR A 40 8.80 8.74 -6.34
C THR A 40 10.30 8.98 -6.18
N GLY A 41 11.16 8.05 -6.64
CA GLY A 41 12.60 8.06 -6.41
C GLY A 41 13.01 7.80 -4.95
N LYS A 42 12.04 7.45 -4.10
CA LYS A 42 12.25 7.22 -2.65
C LYS A 42 11.65 5.90 -2.18
N GLU A 43 11.47 4.94 -3.07
CA GLU A 43 11.00 3.61 -2.72
C GLU A 43 12.16 2.75 -2.16
N LEU A 44 11.83 1.70 -1.42
CA LEU A 44 12.81 0.71 -0.98
C LEU A 44 13.37 -0.07 -2.18
N PRO A 45 14.64 -0.49 -2.17
CA PRO A 45 15.23 -1.33 -3.22
C PRO A 45 14.37 -2.57 -3.52
N GLU A 46 13.85 -3.23 -2.49
CA GLU A 46 12.99 -4.41 -2.62
C GLU A 46 11.69 -4.14 -3.38
N VAL A 47 11.24 -2.89 -3.46
CA VAL A 47 10.09 -2.51 -4.29
C VAL A 47 10.44 -2.62 -5.77
N TYR A 48 11.61 -2.12 -6.18
CA TYR A 48 12.08 -2.21 -7.56
C TYR A 48 12.38 -3.66 -7.96
N ASP A 49 13.02 -4.42 -7.08
CA ASP A 49 13.29 -5.85 -7.29
C ASP A 49 11.99 -6.64 -7.50
N TYR A 50 10.97 -6.34 -6.68
CA TYR A 50 9.68 -6.98 -6.82
C TYR A 50 8.94 -6.58 -8.09
N LEU A 51 9.01 -5.33 -8.50
CA LEU A 51 8.45 -4.86 -9.78
C LEU A 51 9.15 -5.56 -10.96
N GLY A 52 10.47 -5.73 -10.93
CA GLY A 52 11.20 -6.50 -11.95
C GLY A 52 10.76 -7.97 -12.02
N ARG A 53 10.56 -8.63 -10.87
CA ARG A 53 10.01 -10.00 -10.83
C ARG A 53 8.59 -10.05 -11.40
N LEU A 54 7.76 -9.05 -11.06
CA LEU A 54 6.38 -8.97 -11.54
C LEU A 54 6.33 -8.73 -13.05
N GLU A 55 7.21 -7.89 -13.59
CA GLU A 55 7.35 -7.64 -15.03
C GLU A 55 7.69 -8.94 -15.79
N GLY A 56 8.71 -9.67 -15.30
CA GLY A 56 9.05 -11.00 -15.85
C GLY A 56 7.92 -12.01 -15.76
N PHE A 57 7.17 -12.01 -14.65
CA PHE A 57 6.03 -12.90 -14.43
C PHE A 57 4.83 -12.60 -15.35
N LEU A 58 4.55 -11.32 -15.57
CA LEU A 58 3.45 -10.89 -16.45
C LEU A 58 3.81 -10.97 -17.94
N GLY A 59 5.10 -11.03 -18.27
CA GLY A 59 5.57 -10.94 -19.65
C GLY A 59 5.26 -9.61 -20.34
N LYS A 60 5.08 -8.54 -19.55
CA LYS A 60 4.72 -7.19 -19.99
C LYS A 60 5.51 -6.14 -19.24
N THR A 61 5.97 -5.12 -19.95
CA THR A 61 6.71 -3.99 -19.38
C THR A 61 5.83 -3.15 -18.45
N ILE A 62 6.41 -2.71 -17.34
CA ILE A 62 5.81 -1.77 -16.40
C ILE A 62 6.32 -0.37 -16.75
N GLU A 63 5.44 0.50 -17.22
CA GLU A 63 5.81 1.87 -17.56
C GLU A 63 6.13 2.68 -16.28
N MET A 64 7.36 3.21 -16.23
CA MET A 64 7.83 4.00 -15.08
C MET A 64 7.42 5.46 -15.27
N LEU A 65 6.42 5.92 -14.53
CA LEU A 65 5.95 7.29 -14.58
C LEU A 65 6.74 8.14 -13.57
N ASN A 66 7.75 8.84 -14.06
CA ASN A 66 8.55 9.75 -13.26
C ASN A 66 7.98 11.18 -13.34
N PRO A 67 7.80 11.89 -12.21
CA PRO A 67 7.29 13.26 -12.20
C PRO A 67 8.22 14.29 -12.82
N GLY A 68 9.50 13.97 -13.09
CA GLY A 68 10.54 14.88 -13.56
C GLY A 68 11.06 15.85 -12.49
N ARG A 69 10.41 15.88 -11.32
CA ARG A 69 10.79 16.62 -10.11
C ARG A 69 10.62 15.67 -8.94
N ASP A 70 11.69 15.46 -8.20
CA ASP A 70 11.77 14.48 -7.12
C ASP A 70 11.12 14.96 -5.81
N PHE A 71 11.25 14.13 -4.79
CA PHE A 71 10.74 14.43 -3.46
C PHE A 71 11.43 15.66 -2.87
N ASP A 72 12.75 15.80 -3.05
CA ASP A 72 13.55 16.89 -2.48
C ASP A 72 13.13 18.24 -3.08
N PHE A 73 12.90 18.28 -4.41
CA PHE A 73 12.38 19.47 -5.06
C PHE A 73 11.03 19.90 -4.45
N TRP A 74 10.09 18.98 -4.33
CA TRP A 74 8.76 19.31 -3.80
C TRP A 74 8.79 19.64 -2.30
N LEU A 75 9.67 19.00 -1.52
CA LEU A 75 9.86 19.36 -0.12
C LEU A 75 10.29 20.83 0.01
N ALA A 76 11.22 21.28 -0.81
CA ALA A 76 11.65 22.69 -0.84
C ALA A 76 10.51 23.63 -1.27
N GLU A 77 9.77 23.29 -2.35
CA GLU A 77 8.61 24.07 -2.82
C GLU A 77 7.50 24.22 -1.76
N TYR A 78 7.34 23.21 -0.91
CA TYR A 78 6.41 23.24 0.23
C TYR A 78 7.05 23.81 1.51
N GLY A 79 8.15 24.57 1.41
CA GLY A 79 8.79 25.24 2.54
C GLY A 79 9.33 24.25 3.57
N HIS A 80 9.84 23.11 3.13
CA HIS A 80 10.33 22.00 3.95
C HIS A 80 9.29 21.35 4.89
N PHE A 81 7.98 21.63 4.69
CA PHE A 81 6.93 20.97 5.44
C PHE A 81 6.78 19.51 5.03
N LEU A 82 6.97 18.59 5.97
CA LEU A 82 6.81 17.15 5.73
C LEU A 82 5.38 16.81 5.30
N PRO A 83 5.21 15.84 4.39
CA PRO A 83 3.87 15.37 4.05
C PRO A 83 3.25 14.64 5.25
N SER A 84 1.93 14.79 5.37
CA SER A 84 1.15 14.21 6.46
C SER A 84 -0.19 13.68 5.94
N PRO A 85 -0.99 12.95 6.76
CA PRO A 85 -2.32 12.53 6.36
C PRO A 85 -3.24 13.67 5.90
N ARG A 86 -3.03 14.90 6.41
CA ARG A 86 -3.81 16.09 6.06
C ARG A 86 -3.27 16.81 4.84
N THR A 87 -1.94 16.87 4.69
CA THR A 87 -1.24 17.56 3.59
C THR A 87 -0.47 16.56 2.74
N ARG A 88 -1.19 15.78 1.94
CA ARG A 88 -0.64 14.68 1.13
C ARG A 88 -0.04 15.20 -0.19
N TRP A 89 0.79 16.27 -0.12
CA TRP A 89 1.40 16.82 -1.32
C TRP A 89 2.25 15.79 -2.09
N CYS A 90 2.96 14.90 -1.38
CA CYS A 90 3.73 13.83 -2.02
C CYS A 90 2.86 12.91 -2.90
N THR A 91 1.66 12.53 -2.44
CA THR A 91 0.73 11.74 -3.26
C THR A 91 0.26 12.53 -4.48
N ARG A 92 -0.07 13.81 -4.30
CA ARG A 92 -0.54 14.67 -5.38
C ARG A 92 0.53 14.89 -6.44
N GLN A 93 1.73 15.29 -6.03
CA GLN A 93 2.79 15.71 -6.93
C GLN A 93 3.54 14.53 -7.57
N LEU A 94 3.80 13.48 -6.77
CA LEU A 94 4.66 12.38 -7.19
C LEU A 94 3.89 11.17 -7.75
N LYS A 95 2.56 11.10 -7.53
CA LYS A 95 1.76 9.96 -7.99
C LYS A 95 0.59 10.37 -8.87
N ILE A 96 -0.28 11.27 -8.40
CA ILE A 96 -1.50 11.62 -9.13
C ILE A 96 -1.19 12.44 -10.37
N GLN A 97 -0.36 13.48 -10.26
CA GLN A 97 -0.03 14.35 -11.41
C GLN A 97 0.71 13.60 -12.53
N PRO A 98 1.75 12.76 -12.28
CA PRO A 98 2.37 11.97 -13.33
C PRO A 98 1.38 11.06 -14.05
N PHE A 99 0.50 10.40 -13.31
CA PHE A 99 -0.55 9.56 -13.88
C PHE A 99 -1.53 10.36 -14.76
N GLN A 100 -2.03 11.49 -14.26
CA GLN A 100 -2.93 12.36 -15.04
C GLN A 100 -2.25 12.90 -16.30
N LYS A 101 -0.98 13.32 -16.20
CA LYS A 101 -0.19 13.78 -17.35
C LYS A 101 -0.01 12.69 -18.40
N TRP A 102 0.21 11.45 -17.96
CA TRP A 102 0.34 10.29 -18.84
C TRP A 102 -0.97 9.96 -19.55
N LEU A 103 -2.11 10.03 -18.86
CA LEU A 103 -3.42 9.75 -19.44
C LEU A 103 -3.95 10.87 -20.34
N LYS A 104 -3.57 12.13 -20.08
CA LYS A 104 -4.16 13.30 -20.72
C LYS A 104 -4.19 13.23 -22.25
N PRO A 105 -3.11 12.87 -22.98
CA PRO A 105 -3.15 12.78 -24.44
C PRO A 105 -4.18 11.77 -24.96
N HIS A 106 -4.38 10.66 -24.27
CA HIS A 106 -5.35 9.63 -24.64
C HIS A 106 -6.80 10.11 -24.41
N LEU A 107 -7.06 10.74 -23.26
CA LEU A 107 -8.37 11.28 -22.94
C LEU A 107 -8.75 12.44 -23.86
N ASP A 108 -7.80 13.35 -24.17
CA ASP A 108 -7.99 14.45 -25.11
C ASP A 108 -8.30 13.95 -26.55
N ALA A 109 -7.75 12.78 -26.92
CA ALA A 109 -8.03 12.10 -28.18
C ALA A 109 -9.37 11.33 -28.17
N GLY A 110 -10.13 11.37 -27.08
CA GLY A 110 -11.42 10.69 -26.93
C GLY A 110 -11.34 9.19 -26.66
N VAL A 111 -10.14 8.67 -26.29
CA VAL A 111 -9.96 7.26 -25.93
C VAL A 111 -10.66 6.97 -24.60
N GLU A 112 -11.42 5.89 -24.55
CA GLU A 112 -11.96 5.37 -23.29
C GLU A 112 -10.87 4.69 -22.47
N VAL A 113 -10.74 5.08 -21.21
CA VAL A 113 -9.72 4.55 -20.29
C VAL A 113 -10.38 3.77 -19.16
N HIS A 114 -10.05 2.49 -19.03
CA HIS A 114 -10.48 1.63 -17.94
C HIS A 114 -9.33 1.47 -16.93
N SER A 115 -9.49 2.02 -15.73
CA SER A 115 -8.49 1.96 -14.65
C SER A 115 -8.88 0.92 -13.61
N TYR A 116 -8.02 -0.07 -13.41
CA TYR A 116 -8.22 -1.15 -12.44
C TYR A 116 -7.50 -0.85 -11.14
N VAL A 117 -8.23 -0.84 -10.03
CA VAL A 117 -7.72 -0.44 -8.72
C VAL A 117 -7.85 -1.58 -7.72
N ALA A 118 -6.75 -1.89 -7.05
CA ALA A 118 -6.63 -3.01 -6.10
C ALA A 118 -7.23 -2.64 -4.73
N ILE A 119 -8.56 -2.66 -4.64
CA ILE A 119 -9.29 -2.55 -3.38
C ILE A 119 -9.97 -3.89 -3.11
N ARG A 120 -9.68 -4.46 -1.94
CA ARG A 120 -10.19 -5.77 -1.54
C ARG A 120 -11.63 -5.69 -1.00
N ALA A 121 -12.29 -6.84 -0.92
CA ALA A 121 -13.64 -6.96 -0.36
C ALA A 121 -13.70 -6.60 1.15
N ASP A 122 -12.62 -6.85 1.91
CA ASP A 122 -12.50 -6.51 3.33
C ASP A 122 -12.14 -5.05 3.62
N GLU A 123 -12.18 -4.17 2.58
CA GLU A 123 -11.96 -2.71 2.69
C GLU A 123 -13.22 -1.91 2.26
N PRO A 124 -14.40 -2.11 2.86
CA PRO A 124 -15.66 -1.53 2.37
C PRO A 124 -15.69 0.01 2.42
N SER A 125 -14.98 0.61 3.38
CA SER A 125 -14.91 2.08 3.55
C SER A 125 -13.95 2.78 2.58
N ARG A 126 -13.16 2.02 1.81
CA ARG A 126 -12.16 2.60 0.90
C ARG A 126 -12.81 2.93 -0.44
N SER A 127 -12.98 4.20 -0.74
CA SER A 127 -13.61 4.67 -1.99
C SER A 127 -12.71 4.55 -3.23
N GLY A 128 -11.40 4.45 -3.04
CA GLY A 128 -10.44 4.36 -4.16
C GLY A 128 -10.25 5.67 -4.90
N MET A 129 -9.90 5.55 -6.18
CA MET A 129 -9.78 6.68 -7.10
C MET A 129 -11.16 7.01 -7.68
N ILE A 130 -11.47 8.30 -7.80
CA ILE A 130 -12.68 8.78 -8.46
C ILE A 130 -12.32 9.15 -9.89
N ALA A 131 -13.15 8.74 -10.86
CA ALA A 131 -13.01 9.17 -12.24
C ALA A 131 -13.17 10.70 -12.34
N THR A 132 -12.20 11.36 -12.95
CA THR A 132 -12.17 12.82 -13.11
C THR A 132 -12.48 13.28 -14.54
N HIS A 133 -12.70 12.33 -15.45
CA HIS A 133 -13.00 12.57 -16.86
C HIS A 133 -14.15 11.66 -17.32
N PRO A 134 -15.06 12.11 -18.23
CA PRO A 134 -16.16 11.30 -18.72
C PRO A 134 -15.74 9.96 -19.34
N ASN A 135 -14.62 9.96 -20.06
CA ASN A 135 -14.07 8.77 -20.73
C ASN A 135 -13.20 7.90 -19.80
N MET A 136 -13.24 8.13 -18.49
CA MET A 136 -12.46 7.35 -17.52
C MET A 136 -13.39 6.52 -16.65
N HIS A 137 -13.20 5.20 -16.67
CA HIS A 137 -13.97 4.23 -15.90
C HIS A 137 -13.07 3.55 -14.87
N VAL A 138 -13.52 3.48 -13.62
CA VAL A 138 -12.75 2.86 -12.53
C VAL A 138 -13.40 1.56 -12.10
N HIS A 139 -12.62 0.49 -12.03
CA HIS A 139 -13.07 -0.86 -11.70
C HIS A 139 -12.34 -1.38 -10.45
N PHE A 140 -13.00 -2.23 -9.68
CA PHE A 140 -12.49 -2.83 -8.44
C PHE A 140 -12.59 -4.36 -8.48
N PRO A 141 -11.87 -5.06 -9.37
CA PRO A 141 -12.09 -6.49 -9.61
C PRO A 141 -11.91 -7.36 -8.36
N LEU A 142 -10.94 -7.07 -7.48
CA LEU A 142 -10.77 -7.85 -6.24
C LEU A 142 -11.98 -7.73 -5.31
N ARG A 143 -12.60 -6.55 -5.23
CA ARG A 143 -13.82 -6.33 -4.45
C ARG A 143 -15.00 -7.04 -5.08
N GLU A 144 -15.17 -6.92 -6.39
CA GLU A 144 -16.25 -7.54 -7.16
C GLU A 144 -16.18 -9.08 -7.10
N ALA A 145 -14.95 -9.63 -7.09
CA ALA A 145 -14.70 -11.07 -6.93
C ALA A 145 -14.73 -11.56 -5.47
N GLY A 146 -15.02 -10.68 -4.50
CA GLY A 146 -15.09 -11.04 -3.08
C GLY A 146 -13.74 -11.39 -2.44
N LEU A 147 -12.62 -10.99 -3.05
CA LEU A 147 -11.28 -11.34 -2.58
C LEU A 147 -10.85 -10.45 -1.40
N ASP A 148 -10.60 -11.10 -0.28
CA ASP A 148 -10.10 -10.49 0.94
C ASP A 148 -8.55 -10.54 1.03
N LYS A 149 -8.00 -10.13 2.17
CA LYS A 149 -6.56 -10.15 2.41
C LYS A 149 -5.95 -11.56 2.34
N ALA A 150 -6.63 -12.57 2.84
CA ALA A 150 -6.14 -13.94 2.83
C ALA A 150 -6.12 -14.49 1.40
N SER A 151 -7.17 -14.23 0.64
CA SER A 151 -7.27 -14.59 -0.79
C SER A 151 -6.15 -13.96 -1.63
N VAL A 152 -5.87 -12.67 -1.41
CA VAL A 152 -4.78 -11.94 -2.09
C VAL A 152 -3.41 -12.54 -1.80
N ILE A 153 -3.14 -12.89 -0.54
CA ILE A 153 -1.88 -13.55 -0.14
C ILE A 153 -1.78 -14.93 -0.81
N GLY A 154 -2.82 -15.76 -0.69
CA GLY A 154 -2.84 -17.08 -1.30
C GLY A 154 -2.67 -17.05 -2.82
N LEU A 155 -3.26 -16.06 -3.50
CA LEU A 155 -3.09 -15.89 -4.94
C LEU A 155 -1.63 -15.63 -5.32
N LEU A 156 -0.92 -14.77 -4.59
CA LEU A 156 0.49 -14.48 -4.85
C LEU A 156 1.39 -15.68 -4.53
N GLU A 157 1.14 -16.38 -3.44
CA GLU A 157 1.89 -17.58 -3.06
C GLU A 157 1.69 -18.71 -4.08
N ASN A 158 0.45 -18.98 -4.46
CA ASN A 158 0.11 -20.04 -5.42
C ASN A 158 0.61 -19.74 -6.83
N SER A 159 0.75 -18.46 -7.20
CA SER A 159 1.32 -18.07 -8.50
C SER A 159 2.84 -18.28 -8.60
N GLY A 160 3.52 -18.53 -7.49
CA GLY A 160 4.97 -18.59 -7.41
C GLY A 160 5.69 -17.24 -7.38
N LEU A 161 4.97 -16.11 -7.51
CA LEU A 161 5.54 -14.77 -7.39
C LEU A 161 5.91 -14.44 -5.93
N GLY A 162 5.07 -14.90 -4.98
CA GLY A 162 5.21 -14.63 -3.56
C GLY A 162 4.96 -13.16 -3.18
N LEU A 163 5.21 -12.86 -1.92
CA LEU A 163 5.09 -11.49 -1.38
C LEU A 163 6.40 -10.71 -1.59
N PRO A 164 6.33 -9.36 -1.68
CA PRO A 164 7.51 -8.51 -1.59
C PRO A 164 8.28 -8.73 -0.29
N ASP A 165 9.62 -8.77 -0.36
CA ASP A 165 10.49 -9.12 0.76
C ASP A 165 10.37 -8.20 1.97
N TYR A 166 10.10 -6.91 1.74
CA TYR A 166 9.91 -5.94 2.82
C TYR A 166 8.69 -6.23 3.72
N TYR A 167 7.72 -7.09 3.31
CA TYR A 167 6.61 -7.50 4.18
C TYR A 167 7.05 -8.30 5.41
N ARG A 168 8.30 -8.75 5.47
CA ARG A 168 8.91 -9.38 6.67
C ARG A 168 8.96 -8.41 7.85
N TRP A 169 9.15 -7.13 7.58
CA TRP A 169 9.34 -6.12 8.60
C TRP A 169 8.37 -4.93 8.52
N ARG A 170 7.70 -4.74 7.39
CA ARG A 170 6.79 -3.62 7.10
C ARG A 170 5.43 -4.14 6.67
N SER A 171 4.35 -3.44 7.00
CA SER A 171 2.97 -3.91 6.73
C SER A 171 2.40 -3.46 5.38
N ARG A 172 3.05 -2.53 4.69
CA ARG A 172 2.54 -1.88 3.47
C ARG A 172 3.66 -1.39 2.53
N SER A 173 3.33 -1.25 1.25
CA SER A 173 4.18 -0.55 0.28
C SER A 173 4.17 0.97 0.49
N GLY A 174 5.14 1.64 -0.06
CA GLY A 174 5.30 3.11 -0.07
C GLY A 174 6.76 3.50 0.10
N CYS A 175 7.02 4.80 -0.01
CA CYS A 175 8.37 5.37 0.14
C CYS A 175 9.05 4.91 1.43
N THR A 176 10.37 4.94 1.46
CA THR A 176 11.19 4.54 2.61
C THR A 176 10.73 5.21 3.91
N PHE A 177 10.41 6.50 3.87
CA PHE A 177 9.98 7.33 5.00
C PHE A 177 8.49 7.73 4.93
N CYS A 178 7.61 6.84 4.54
CA CYS A 178 6.18 7.14 4.48
C CYS A 178 5.61 7.48 5.86
N PHE A 179 4.92 8.62 5.99
CA PHE A 179 4.28 9.08 7.24
C PHE A 179 3.18 8.14 7.76
N TYR A 180 2.77 7.15 6.99
CA TYR A 180 1.86 6.09 7.44
C TYR A 180 2.56 4.94 8.15
N GLN A 181 3.89 4.97 8.28
CA GLN A 181 4.62 3.94 9.02
C GLN A 181 4.25 3.93 10.50
N GLN A 182 4.14 2.73 11.05
CA GLN A 182 4.00 2.55 12.49
C GLN A 182 5.37 2.76 13.17
N LYS A 183 5.39 3.12 14.46
CA LYS A 183 6.64 3.32 15.21
C LYS A 183 7.57 2.09 15.15
N ILE A 184 7.01 0.89 15.22
CA ILE A 184 7.80 -0.35 15.06
C ILE A 184 8.42 -0.49 13.65
N GLU A 185 7.77 0.03 12.61
CA GLU A 185 8.31 -0.01 11.25
C GLU A 185 9.45 0.99 11.07
N TRP A 186 9.43 2.12 11.79
CA TRP A 186 10.57 3.04 11.87
C TRP A 186 11.78 2.41 12.58
N VAL A 187 11.56 1.69 13.69
CA VAL A 187 12.62 0.91 14.37
C VAL A 187 13.23 -0.13 13.43
N ARG A 188 12.40 -0.82 12.67
CA ARG A 188 12.84 -1.82 11.71
C ARG A 188 13.56 -1.20 10.50
N LEU A 189 13.07 -0.06 9.99
CA LEU A 189 13.75 0.70 8.94
C LEU A 189 15.15 1.12 9.37
N MET A 190 15.33 1.57 10.62
CA MET A 190 16.64 1.92 11.19
C MET A 190 17.62 0.75 11.13
N ARG A 191 17.15 -0.50 11.27
CA ARG A 191 17.98 -1.71 11.26
C ARG A 191 18.22 -2.26 9.86
N GLU A 192 17.16 -2.31 9.04
CA GLU A 192 17.22 -2.91 7.71
C GLU A 192 17.82 -1.93 6.66
N HIS A 193 17.55 -0.63 6.82
CA HIS A 193 17.97 0.43 5.91
C HIS A 193 18.44 1.67 6.68
N PRO A 194 19.60 1.61 7.38
CA PRO A 194 20.08 2.71 8.24
C PRO A 194 20.25 4.03 7.46
N ASP A 195 20.74 3.97 6.22
CA ASP A 195 20.93 5.17 5.39
C ASP A 195 19.59 5.87 5.07
N ALA A 196 18.54 5.11 4.80
CA ALA A 196 17.20 5.64 4.56
C ALA A 196 16.58 6.23 5.84
N PHE A 197 16.87 5.63 7.00
CA PHE A 197 16.46 6.19 8.29
C PHE A 197 17.17 7.52 8.58
N GLU A 198 18.47 7.61 8.34
CA GLU A 198 19.23 8.85 8.49
C GLU A 198 18.79 9.93 7.48
N GLU A 199 18.42 9.55 6.26
CA GLU A 199 17.81 10.47 5.30
C GLU A 199 16.50 11.04 5.84
N ALA A 200 15.63 10.20 6.39
CA ALA A 200 14.36 10.64 6.99
C ALA A 200 14.59 11.60 8.18
N LYS A 201 15.60 11.34 9.02
CA LYS A 201 16.00 12.27 10.11
C LYS A 201 16.46 13.62 9.56
N ARG A 202 17.23 13.65 8.46
CA ARG A 202 17.64 14.91 7.84
C ARG A 202 16.45 15.73 7.36
N TYR A 203 15.44 15.10 6.76
CA TYR A 203 14.21 15.79 6.35
C TYR A 203 13.45 16.36 7.55
N GLU A 204 13.32 15.59 8.63
CA GLU A 204 12.65 16.03 9.86
C GLU A 204 13.38 17.21 10.48
N LYS A 205 14.70 17.14 10.59
CA LYS A 205 15.54 18.25 11.10
C LYS A 205 15.39 19.50 10.24
N SER A 206 15.47 19.36 8.92
CA SER A 206 15.27 20.47 7.98
C SER A 206 13.88 21.10 8.14
N ALA A 207 12.83 20.30 8.30
CA ALA A 207 11.48 20.81 8.53
C ALA A 207 11.39 21.64 9.81
N ILE A 208 11.98 21.16 10.90
CA ILE A 208 12.01 21.87 12.20
C ILE A 208 12.77 23.20 12.07
N GLU A 209 13.93 23.21 11.42
CA GLU A 209 14.75 24.42 11.18
C GLU A 209 14.00 25.46 10.35
N HIS A 210 13.07 25.06 9.48
CA HIS A 210 12.20 25.95 8.72
C HIS A 210 10.86 26.26 9.41
N GLY A 211 10.76 25.98 10.70
CA GLY A 211 9.62 26.37 11.54
C GLY A 211 8.43 25.41 11.51
N SER A 212 8.59 24.20 10.95
CA SER A 212 7.56 23.16 11.02
C SER A 212 7.62 22.46 12.39
N PRO A 213 6.51 22.43 13.14
CA PRO A 213 6.47 21.68 14.40
C PRO A 213 6.22 20.18 14.21
N PHE A 214 6.10 19.72 12.95
CA PHE A 214 5.67 18.36 12.64
C PHE A 214 6.86 17.44 12.36
N THR A 215 6.75 16.24 12.90
CA THR A 215 7.69 15.12 12.75
C THR A 215 7.04 13.97 11.99
N TRP A 216 7.82 12.99 11.54
CA TRP A 216 7.29 11.81 10.84
C TRP A 216 6.35 10.97 11.70
N THR A 217 6.64 10.91 13.00
CA THR A 217 5.79 10.23 13.98
C THR A 217 5.06 11.27 14.84
N GLN A 218 3.89 10.94 15.32
CA GLN A 218 3.13 11.87 16.14
C GLN A 218 3.82 12.08 17.49
N ASN A 219 4.07 13.37 17.83
CA ASN A 219 4.63 13.84 19.10
C ASN A 219 6.03 13.32 19.46
N GLU A 220 6.81 12.91 18.50
CA GLU A 220 8.13 12.35 18.73
C GLU A 220 8.97 12.44 17.45
N SER A 221 10.20 12.93 17.55
CA SER A 221 11.17 12.94 16.46
C SER A 221 11.79 11.56 16.23
N LEU A 222 12.34 11.32 15.03
CA LEU A 222 13.09 10.07 14.77
C LEU A 222 14.34 9.99 15.62
N GLU A 223 14.94 11.11 16.02
CA GLU A 223 16.08 11.13 16.94
C GLU A 223 15.69 10.62 18.34
N GLU A 224 14.52 11.04 18.85
CA GLU A 224 13.97 10.55 20.12
C GLU A 224 13.58 9.07 20.03
N LEU A 225 12.91 8.70 18.91
CA LEU A 225 12.50 7.33 18.66
C LEU A 225 13.69 6.35 18.63
N ALA A 226 14.85 6.79 18.12
CA ALA A 226 16.06 5.98 17.99
C ALA A 226 16.79 5.72 19.33
N ARG A 227 16.39 6.35 20.43
CA ARG A 227 17.00 6.11 21.74
C ARG A 227 16.78 4.66 22.18
N PRO A 228 17.81 3.98 22.72
CA PRO A 228 17.71 2.56 23.06
C PRO A 228 16.53 2.19 23.95
N GLU A 229 16.25 3.04 24.97
CA GLU A 229 15.13 2.82 25.90
C GLU A 229 13.79 2.91 25.17
N ARG A 230 13.68 3.87 24.24
CA ARG A 230 12.48 4.08 23.45
C ARG A 230 12.24 2.97 22.44
N VAL A 231 13.29 2.51 21.77
CA VAL A 231 13.24 1.34 20.89
C VAL A 231 12.71 0.13 21.65
N ALA A 232 13.29 -0.18 22.83
CA ALA A 232 12.86 -1.31 23.66
C ALA A 232 11.39 -1.18 24.11
N GLU A 233 10.92 0.02 24.40
CA GLU A 233 9.51 0.29 24.73
C GLU A 233 8.58 0.05 23.53
N ILE A 234 8.95 0.56 22.34
CA ILE A 234 8.17 0.37 21.10
C ILE A 234 8.03 -1.12 20.77
N GLU A 235 9.11 -1.88 20.92
CA GLU A 235 9.12 -3.33 20.66
C GLU A 235 8.20 -4.08 21.65
N ARG A 236 8.33 -3.80 22.96
CA ARG A 236 7.43 -4.41 23.96
C ARG A 236 5.96 -4.10 23.65
N ASN A 237 5.63 -2.83 23.43
CA ASN A 237 4.27 -2.40 23.11
C ASN A 237 3.73 -3.05 21.82
N HIS A 238 4.60 -3.32 20.84
CA HIS A 238 4.23 -4.02 19.62
C HIS A 238 3.89 -5.49 19.90
N GLU A 239 4.72 -6.22 20.65
CA GLU A 239 4.49 -7.61 20.98
C GLU A 239 3.25 -7.79 21.87
N GLU A 240 3.03 -6.90 22.85
CA GLU A 240 1.82 -6.90 23.66
C GLU A 240 0.54 -6.73 22.83
N ARG A 241 0.54 -5.76 21.88
CA ARG A 241 -0.60 -5.56 20.97
C ARG A 241 -0.85 -6.79 20.09
N LYS A 242 0.23 -7.42 19.61
CA LYS A 242 0.14 -8.64 18.81
C LYS A 242 -0.45 -9.80 19.61
N ALA A 243 0.02 -9.99 20.84
CA ALA A 243 -0.51 -10.99 21.74
C ALA A 243 -2.00 -10.76 22.05
N GLN A 244 -2.39 -9.51 22.35
CA GLN A 244 -3.79 -9.13 22.58
C GLN A 244 -4.67 -9.36 21.34
N ALA A 245 -4.16 -9.02 20.15
CA ALA A 245 -4.88 -9.25 18.89
C ALA A 245 -5.08 -10.75 18.61
N LEU A 246 -4.08 -11.57 18.92
CA LEU A 246 -4.16 -13.03 18.80
C LEU A 246 -5.19 -13.59 19.80
N ALA A 247 -5.14 -13.17 21.05
CA ALA A 247 -6.09 -13.60 22.10
C ALA A 247 -7.54 -13.26 21.75
N ARG A 248 -7.79 -12.10 21.10
CA ARG A 248 -9.15 -11.72 20.64
C ARG A 248 -9.64 -12.55 19.45
N ARG A 249 -8.75 -13.15 18.68
CA ARG A 249 -9.09 -14.03 17.55
C ARG A 249 -9.33 -15.47 17.97
N MET A 250 -8.83 -15.87 19.14
CA MET A 250 -9.12 -17.20 19.65
C MET A 250 -10.60 -17.28 20.05
N PRO A 251 -11.30 -18.35 19.64
CA PRO A 251 -12.67 -18.56 20.09
C PRO A 251 -12.68 -18.55 21.62
N ASN A 252 -13.61 -17.80 22.22
CA ASN A 252 -13.79 -17.81 23.65
C ASN A 252 -14.19 -19.27 24.07
N PRO A 253 -13.42 -19.95 24.92
CA PRO A 253 -13.72 -21.34 25.32
C PRO A 253 -15.13 -21.52 25.90
N LEU A 254 -15.69 -20.46 26.50
CA LEU A 254 -17.07 -20.46 27.02
C LEU A 254 -18.10 -20.36 25.87
N ARG A 255 -17.80 -19.65 24.78
CA ARG A 255 -18.69 -19.62 23.61
C ARG A 255 -18.64 -20.93 22.81
N ALA A 256 -17.46 -21.55 22.68
CA ALA A 256 -17.33 -22.86 22.05
C ALA A 256 -18.19 -23.92 22.78
N ARG A 257 -18.21 -23.90 24.11
CA ARG A 257 -19.07 -24.81 24.90
C ARG A 257 -20.57 -24.58 24.72
N ILE A 258 -21.00 -23.37 24.36
CA ILE A 258 -22.41 -23.04 24.11
C ILE A 258 -22.83 -23.42 22.68
N THR A 259 -21.92 -23.34 21.70
CA THR A 259 -22.21 -23.68 20.30
C THR A 259 -22.06 -25.18 20.00
N ASP A 260 -21.31 -25.94 20.81
CA ASP A 260 -21.19 -27.40 20.67
C ASP A 260 -22.36 -28.19 21.28
N ARG A 261 -23.30 -27.55 21.98
CA ARG A 261 -24.60 -28.18 22.28
C ARG A 261 -25.42 -28.13 20.99
N THR A 262 -25.54 -29.27 20.36
CA THR A 262 -26.46 -29.45 19.22
C THR A 262 -27.90 -29.22 19.68
N VAL A 263 -28.77 -28.75 18.77
CA VAL A 263 -30.21 -28.56 19.02
C VAL A 263 -30.86 -29.83 19.61
N GLU A 264 -30.35 -31.01 19.26
CA GLU A 264 -30.75 -32.31 19.81
C GLU A 264 -30.45 -32.48 21.33
N GLN A 265 -29.34 -31.93 21.82
CA GLN A 265 -28.97 -31.94 23.22
C GLN A 265 -29.77 -30.92 24.04
N MET A 266 -30.24 -29.84 23.42
CA MET A 266 -31.12 -28.87 24.09
C MET A 266 -32.56 -29.37 24.22
N LEU A 267 -33.02 -30.19 23.26
CA LEU A 267 -34.35 -30.81 23.29
C LEU A 267 -34.44 -32.03 24.20
N ALA A 268 -33.32 -32.66 24.53
CA ALA A 268 -33.28 -33.81 25.44
C ALA A 268 -33.32 -33.44 26.96
N ASP A 269 -33.10 -32.16 27.29
CA ASP A 269 -33.16 -31.65 28.67
C ASP A 269 -34.57 -31.10 29.06
N GLU A 270 -35.60 -31.19 28.18
CA GLU A 270 -36.97 -30.72 28.40
C GLU A 270 -37.99 -31.89 28.64
N ASP A 271 -37.55 -33.15 28.71
CA ASP A 271 -38.32 -34.33 29.14
C ASP A 271 -37.85 -34.81 30.53
#